data_4a7aa60910a69b83630c1f75c8236412
#
_entry.id   4a7aa60910a69b83630c1f75c8236412
#
_cell.length_a   1.000
_cell.length_b   1.000
_cell.length_c   1.000
_cell.angle_alpha   90.00
_cell.angle_beta   90.00
_cell.angle_gamma   90.00
#
_symmetry.space_group_name_H-M   'P 1'
#
loop_
_entity.id
_entity.type
_entity.pdbx_description
1 polymer ?
#
loop_
_entity_poly.entity_id
_entity_poly.type
_entity_poly.pdbx_seq_one_letter_code
_entity_poly.pdbx_strand_id
1 'polypeptide(L)'
;MSIMKVRNRIVGDGNRPLMIAEEGQANQGNFEVAKKMCKLAAKSGADGIEFQIFTAKDMYIPNDEGYNIYKERELTDEQIKDLVDIAHSYSLIFQVAGLSPEIIKKCAVMGADVFVVNATDLTNPIIIDSVIDTGKPFFLATLMGSIEEI
;
A
#
# COMPACT_ATOMS: atom_id res chain seq x y z
N MET A 1 12.55 -21.19 10.68
CA MET A 1 12.46 -20.34 9.46
C MET A 1 11.07 -19.76 9.43
N SER A 2 10.96 -18.44 9.43
CA SER A 2 9.66 -17.78 9.31
C SER A 2 9.31 -17.65 7.82
N ILE A 3 8.12 -18.11 7.45
CA ILE A 3 7.58 -17.94 6.10
C ILE A 3 6.31 -17.10 6.19
N MET A 4 6.13 -16.19 5.23
CA MET A 4 4.92 -15.40 5.07
C MET A 4 4.27 -15.78 3.75
N LYS A 5 2.96 -15.93 3.75
CA LYS A 5 2.19 -16.18 2.52
C LYS A 5 1.45 -14.90 2.13
N VAL A 6 1.68 -14.46 0.89
CA VAL A 6 0.96 -13.33 0.29
C VAL A 6 0.31 -13.85 -1.00
N ARG A 7 -1.00 -14.00 -1.02
CA ARG A 7 -1.75 -14.66 -2.12
C ARG A 7 -1.15 -16.03 -2.47
N ASN A 8 -0.61 -16.13 -3.70
CA ASN A 8 0.01 -17.34 -4.25
C ASN A 8 1.54 -17.38 -4.08
N ARG A 9 2.11 -16.39 -3.38
CA ARG A 9 3.56 -16.31 -3.15
C ARG A 9 3.90 -16.68 -1.71
N ILE A 10 5.03 -17.36 -1.58
CA ILE A 10 5.67 -17.64 -0.28
C ILE A 10 6.91 -16.77 -0.21
N VAL A 11 7.03 -16.00 0.86
CA VAL A 11 8.17 -15.14 1.19
C VAL A 11 8.92 -15.76 2.37
N GLY A 12 10.22 -15.90 2.26
CA GLY A 12 11.07 -16.48 3.28
C GLY A 12 12.20 -17.32 2.68
N ASP A 13 13.01 -17.93 3.55
CA ASP A 13 14.20 -18.66 3.15
C ASP A 13 13.94 -19.75 2.11
N GLY A 14 14.81 -19.81 1.11
CA GLY A 14 14.74 -20.80 0.03
C GLY A 14 13.72 -20.48 -1.06
N ASN A 15 12.97 -19.38 -0.94
CA ASN A 15 12.03 -18.93 -1.94
C ASN A 15 12.59 -17.76 -2.76
N ARG A 16 12.08 -17.58 -3.98
CA ARG A 16 12.41 -16.44 -4.82
C ARG A 16 11.97 -15.12 -4.14
N PRO A 17 12.80 -14.08 -4.15
CA PRO A 17 12.40 -12.77 -3.64
C PRO A 17 11.07 -12.29 -4.20
N LEU A 18 10.30 -11.58 -3.39
CA LEU A 18 9.09 -10.89 -3.81
C LEU A 18 9.48 -9.53 -4.41
N MET A 19 9.08 -9.29 -5.64
CA MET A 19 9.37 -8.05 -6.36
C MET A 19 8.10 -7.21 -6.44
N ILE A 20 8.05 -6.12 -5.69
CA ILE A 20 6.94 -5.17 -5.69
C ILE A 20 7.38 -3.90 -6.45
N ALA A 21 6.58 -3.50 -7.41
CA ALA A 21 6.74 -2.21 -8.08
C ALA A 21 6.06 -1.13 -7.24
N GLU A 22 6.85 -0.22 -6.66
CA GLU A 22 6.30 0.92 -5.93
C GLU A 22 5.86 2.00 -6.93
N GLU A 23 4.58 2.35 -6.90
CA GLU A 23 4.00 3.44 -7.67
C GLU A 23 4.26 4.79 -7.00
N GLY A 24 4.28 4.80 -5.68
CA GLY A 24 4.58 6.00 -4.84
C GLY A 24 3.54 7.07 -5.03
N GLN A 25 2.99 7.71 -5.50
CA GLN A 25 2.01 8.76 -5.86
C GLN A 25 2.25 9.31 -7.28
N ALA A 26 2.96 8.55 -8.11
CA ALA A 26 3.31 9.02 -9.45
C ALA A 26 2.09 9.14 -10.37
N ASN A 27 0.96 8.50 -10.02
CA ASN A 27 -0.31 8.68 -10.71
C ASN A 27 -0.90 10.10 -10.52
N GLN A 28 -0.53 10.82 -9.44
CA GLN A 28 -1.02 12.17 -9.10
C GLN A 28 -2.55 12.32 -9.16
N GLY A 29 -3.30 11.30 -8.69
CA GLY A 29 -4.76 11.27 -8.74
C GLY A 29 -5.36 10.89 -10.10
N ASN A 30 -4.52 10.66 -11.10
CA ASN A 30 -5.01 10.25 -12.42
C ASN A 30 -5.22 8.74 -12.48
N PHE A 31 -6.46 8.32 -12.42
CA PHE A 31 -6.86 6.92 -12.41
C PHE A 31 -6.41 6.16 -13.67
N GLU A 32 -6.43 6.78 -14.85
CA GLU A 32 -5.98 6.14 -16.09
C GLU A 32 -4.46 5.88 -16.07
N VAL A 33 -3.69 6.77 -15.44
CA VAL A 33 -2.26 6.57 -15.20
C VAL A 33 -2.05 5.41 -14.24
N ALA A 34 -2.77 5.38 -13.11
CA ALA A 34 -2.69 4.29 -12.13
C ALA A 34 -2.96 2.91 -12.76
N LYS A 35 -3.99 2.80 -13.61
CA LYS A 35 -4.28 1.57 -14.37
C LYS A 35 -3.13 1.17 -15.31
N LYS A 36 -2.52 2.14 -16.01
CA LYS A 36 -1.35 1.87 -16.85
C LYS A 36 -0.17 1.36 -16.05
N MET A 37 0.02 1.87 -14.84
CA MET A 37 1.09 1.43 -13.94
C MET A 37 0.91 -0.03 -13.52
N CYS A 38 -0.31 -0.48 -13.20
CA CYS A 38 -0.59 -1.90 -12.97
C CYS A 38 -0.16 -2.76 -14.18
N LYS A 39 -0.54 -2.36 -15.38
CA LYS A 39 -0.15 -3.07 -16.61
C LYS A 39 1.35 -3.11 -16.82
N LEU A 40 2.06 -2.00 -16.54
CA LEU A 40 3.51 -1.92 -16.69
C LEU A 40 4.22 -2.75 -15.64
N ALA A 41 3.78 -2.74 -14.38
CA ALA A 41 4.31 -3.60 -13.33
C ALA A 41 4.23 -5.08 -13.73
N ALA A 42 3.08 -5.52 -14.23
CA ALA A 42 2.92 -6.89 -14.72
C ALA A 42 3.87 -7.21 -15.89
N LYS A 43 4.00 -6.29 -16.86
CA LYS A 43 4.89 -6.47 -18.00
C LYS A 43 6.37 -6.51 -17.62
N SER A 44 6.77 -5.81 -16.55
CA SER A 44 8.15 -5.82 -16.04
C SER A 44 8.50 -7.10 -15.28
N GLY A 45 7.52 -7.97 -15.02
CA GLY A 45 7.71 -9.21 -14.27
C GLY A 45 7.68 -9.01 -12.76
N ALA A 46 7.15 -7.88 -12.27
CA ALA A 46 6.89 -7.69 -10.85
C ALA A 46 5.84 -8.68 -10.33
N ASP A 47 5.94 -9.05 -9.06
CA ASP A 47 4.98 -9.91 -8.38
C ASP A 47 3.78 -9.13 -7.86
N GLY A 48 3.96 -7.83 -7.64
CA GLY A 48 2.93 -6.94 -7.14
C GLY A 48 3.19 -5.48 -7.47
N ILE A 49 2.23 -4.66 -7.11
CA ILE A 49 2.31 -3.19 -7.19
C ILE A 49 1.86 -2.60 -5.87
N GLU A 50 2.56 -1.55 -5.42
CA GLU A 50 2.23 -0.79 -4.22
C GLU A 50 1.66 0.57 -4.58
N PHE A 51 0.57 0.92 -3.92
CA PHE A 51 -0.01 2.26 -3.94
C PHE A 51 0.00 2.88 -2.55
N GLN A 52 0.33 4.16 -2.47
CA GLN A 52 0.12 4.97 -1.29
C GLN A 52 -1.31 5.51 -1.33
N ILE A 53 -2.17 5.04 -0.44
CA ILE A 53 -3.58 5.43 -0.36
C ILE A 53 -3.79 6.34 0.85
N PHE A 54 -4.39 7.49 0.60
CA PHE A 54 -4.57 8.55 1.60
C PHE A 54 -5.81 9.40 1.31
N THR A 55 -6.19 10.20 2.29
CA THR A 55 -7.00 11.40 2.08
C THR A 55 -6.20 12.63 2.49
N ALA A 56 -6.49 13.80 1.89
CA ALA A 56 -5.76 15.03 2.20
C ALA A 56 -5.84 15.38 3.70
N LYS A 57 -6.96 15.08 4.36
CA LYS A 57 -7.16 15.30 5.80
C LYS A 57 -6.23 14.46 6.68
N ASP A 58 -5.70 13.34 6.17
CA ASP A 58 -4.76 12.48 6.90
C ASP A 58 -3.33 13.06 6.84
N MET A 59 -3.06 13.93 5.88
CA MET A 59 -1.74 14.49 5.62
C MET A 59 -1.60 15.96 6.01
N TYR A 60 -2.67 16.75 5.83
CA TYR A 60 -2.63 18.21 5.97
C TYR A 60 -3.87 18.74 6.68
N ILE A 61 -3.71 19.82 7.42
CA ILE A 61 -4.85 20.60 7.93
C ILE A 61 -5.47 21.41 6.78
N PRO A 62 -6.80 21.67 6.78
CA PRO A 62 -7.52 22.29 5.65
C PRO A 62 -7.01 23.64 5.17
N ASN A 63 -6.31 24.39 6.03
CA ASN A 63 -5.75 25.71 5.71
C ASN A 63 -4.30 25.65 5.21
N ASP A 64 -3.72 24.47 5.07
CA ASP A 64 -2.38 24.29 4.53
C ASP A 64 -2.42 24.30 2.99
N GLU A 65 -1.40 24.88 2.36
CA GLU A 65 -1.28 24.91 0.89
C GLU A 65 -1.24 23.50 0.28
N GLY A 66 -0.63 22.54 0.99
CA GLY A 66 -0.56 21.15 0.59
C GLY A 66 -1.93 20.46 0.54
N TYR A 67 -2.88 20.90 1.37
CA TYR A 67 -4.18 20.23 1.45
C TYR A 67 -4.90 20.16 0.10
N ASN A 68 -4.99 21.27 -0.62
CA ASN A 68 -5.68 21.32 -1.93
C ASN A 68 -4.95 20.48 -2.97
N ILE A 69 -3.62 20.50 -2.98
CA ILE A 69 -2.79 19.69 -3.88
C ILE A 69 -3.06 18.20 -3.67
N TYR A 70 -3.08 17.76 -2.40
CA TYR A 70 -3.32 16.35 -2.07
C TYR A 70 -4.78 15.95 -2.22
N LYS A 71 -5.71 16.90 -2.04
CA LYS A 71 -7.13 16.67 -2.30
C LYS A 71 -7.43 16.31 -3.76
N GLU A 72 -6.73 16.94 -4.69
CA GLU A 72 -6.83 16.63 -6.12
C GLU A 72 -6.20 15.28 -6.49
N ARG A 73 -5.33 14.75 -5.62
CA ARG A 73 -4.64 13.47 -5.83
C ARG A 73 -5.34 12.27 -5.19
N GLU A 74 -6.38 12.49 -4.42
CA GLU A 74 -7.16 11.42 -3.82
C GLU A 74 -7.79 10.53 -4.89
N LEU A 75 -7.68 9.24 -4.71
CA LEU A 75 -8.49 8.27 -5.45
C LEU A 75 -9.78 8.00 -4.68
N THR A 76 -10.89 7.87 -5.40
CA THR A 76 -12.16 7.47 -4.77
C THR A 76 -12.13 6.01 -4.34
N ASP A 77 -13.01 5.64 -3.40
CA ASP A 77 -13.14 4.27 -2.92
C ASP A 77 -13.44 3.30 -4.10
N GLU A 78 -14.24 3.73 -5.07
CA GLU A 78 -14.54 2.97 -6.29
C GLU A 78 -13.30 2.76 -7.16
N GLN A 79 -12.52 3.83 -7.37
CA GLN A 79 -11.27 3.75 -8.14
C GLN A 79 -10.25 2.83 -7.46
N ILE A 80 -10.14 2.87 -6.12
CA ILE A 80 -9.24 2.00 -5.38
C ILE A 80 -9.68 0.53 -5.55
N LYS A 81 -10.97 0.25 -5.42
CA LYS A 81 -11.50 -1.10 -5.64
C LYS A 81 -11.23 -1.60 -7.07
N ASP A 82 -11.43 -0.75 -8.06
CA ASP A 82 -11.13 -1.09 -9.45
C ASP A 82 -9.63 -1.37 -9.66
N LEU A 83 -8.73 -0.61 -9.02
CA LEU A 83 -7.29 -0.88 -9.09
C LEU A 83 -6.91 -2.22 -8.49
N VAL A 84 -7.55 -2.61 -7.37
CA VAL A 84 -7.37 -3.96 -6.80
C VAL A 84 -7.76 -5.02 -7.82
N ASP A 85 -8.93 -4.90 -8.44
CA ASP A 85 -9.43 -5.88 -9.40
C ASP A 85 -8.55 -5.92 -10.66
N ILE A 86 -8.09 -4.77 -11.15
CA ILE A 86 -7.17 -4.67 -12.27
C ILE A 86 -5.83 -5.34 -11.95
N ALA A 87 -5.23 -5.04 -10.79
CA ALA A 87 -3.99 -5.68 -10.37
C ALA A 87 -4.15 -7.20 -10.28
N HIS A 88 -5.26 -7.67 -9.70
CA HIS A 88 -5.59 -9.08 -9.60
C HIS A 88 -5.80 -9.74 -10.98
N SER A 89 -6.38 -9.03 -11.96
CA SER A 89 -6.53 -9.53 -13.33
C SER A 89 -5.19 -9.78 -14.02
N TYR A 90 -4.15 -9.04 -13.64
CA TYR A 90 -2.77 -9.25 -14.06
C TYR A 90 -1.99 -10.21 -13.16
N SER A 91 -2.65 -10.86 -12.21
CA SER A 91 -2.02 -11.73 -11.19
C SER A 91 -1.03 -11.01 -10.27
N LEU A 92 -1.09 -9.69 -10.19
CA LEU A 92 -0.29 -8.91 -9.26
C LEU A 92 -0.86 -8.99 -7.84
N ILE A 93 0.03 -8.97 -6.86
CA ILE A 93 -0.28 -8.66 -5.47
C ILE A 93 -0.59 -7.16 -5.39
N PHE A 94 -1.69 -6.79 -4.74
CA PHE A 94 -2.01 -5.39 -4.46
C PHE A 94 -1.55 -5.03 -3.06
N GLN A 95 -0.48 -4.24 -2.99
CA GLN A 95 0.12 -3.76 -1.74
C GLN A 95 -0.32 -2.33 -1.46
N VAL A 96 -0.62 -2.04 -0.20
CA VAL A 96 -1.08 -0.72 0.23
C VAL A 96 -0.19 -0.17 1.33
N ALA A 97 0.33 1.04 1.13
CA ALA A 97 0.80 1.90 2.19
C ALA A 97 -0.35 2.85 2.57
N GLY A 98 -1.10 2.48 3.60
CA GLY A 98 -2.25 3.26 4.08
C GLY A 98 -1.83 4.26 5.15
N LEU A 99 -2.26 5.52 5.03
CA LEU A 99 -1.83 6.60 5.92
C LEU A 99 -2.80 6.88 7.07
N SER A 100 -3.88 6.11 7.21
CA SER A 100 -4.79 6.20 8.35
C SER A 100 -5.49 4.88 8.63
N PRO A 101 -5.98 4.64 9.87
CA PRO A 101 -6.74 3.46 10.21
C PRO A 101 -7.97 3.23 9.33
N GLU A 102 -8.65 4.31 8.95
CA GLU A 102 -9.82 4.27 8.07
C GLU A 102 -9.47 3.72 6.69
N ILE A 103 -8.39 4.22 6.09
CA ILE A 103 -7.89 3.77 4.78
C ILE A 103 -7.44 2.32 4.84
N ILE A 104 -6.67 1.93 5.85
CA ILE A 104 -6.19 0.55 6.04
C ILE A 104 -7.37 -0.41 6.07
N LYS A 105 -8.39 -0.13 6.90
CA LYS A 105 -9.59 -0.95 7.02
C LYS A 105 -10.37 -1.04 5.71
N LYS A 106 -10.57 0.09 5.02
CA LYS A 106 -11.24 0.13 3.72
C LYS A 106 -10.51 -0.71 2.68
N CYS A 107 -9.20 -0.52 2.53
CA CYS A 107 -8.40 -1.26 1.56
C CYS A 107 -8.38 -2.77 1.86
N ALA A 108 -8.38 -3.18 3.13
CA ALA A 108 -8.50 -4.58 3.50
C ALA A 108 -9.81 -5.20 3.02
N VAL A 109 -10.94 -4.50 3.20
CA VAL A 109 -12.28 -4.93 2.72
C VAL A 109 -12.34 -4.94 1.19
N MET A 110 -11.70 -3.99 0.52
CA MET A 110 -11.62 -3.91 -0.94
C MET A 110 -10.76 -5.00 -1.56
N GLY A 111 -9.96 -5.72 -0.77
CA GLY A 111 -9.19 -6.87 -1.23
C GLY A 111 -7.69 -6.63 -1.35
N ALA A 112 -7.13 -5.61 -0.69
CA ALA A 112 -5.68 -5.48 -0.55
C ALA A 112 -5.08 -6.77 0.01
N ASP A 113 -3.93 -7.19 -0.51
CA ASP A 113 -3.32 -8.47 -0.19
C ASP A 113 -2.31 -8.35 0.96
N VAL A 114 -1.61 -7.23 1.03
CA VAL A 114 -0.53 -6.96 1.97
C VAL A 114 -0.42 -5.47 2.25
N PHE A 115 0.01 -5.11 3.45
CA PHE A 115 0.19 -3.72 3.85
C PHE A 115 1.67 -3.38 4.08
N VAL A 116 1.98 -2.09 4.01
CA VAL A 116 3.24 -1.53 4.49
C VAL A 116 2.94 -0.54 5.60
N VAL A 117 3.56 -0.73 6.75
CA VAL A 117 3.67 0.29 7.79
C VAL A 117 4.88 1.14 7.44
N ASN A 118 4.66 2.42 7.14
CA ASN A 118 5.74 3.33 6.77
C ASN A 118 6.72 3.57 7.91
N ALA A 119 7.95 3.94 7.57
CA ALA A 119 8.98 4.21 8.58
C ALA A 119 8.58 5.34 9.56
N THR A 120 7.79 6.29 9.10
CA THR A 120 7.22 7.36 9.95
C THR A 120 6.26 6.84 11.00
N ASP A 121 5.69 5.65 10.80
CA ASP A 121 4.73 4.99 11.68
C ASP A 121 5.33 3.83 12.47
N LEU A 122 6.66 3.66 12.46
CA LEU A 122 7.36 2.58 13.16
C LEU A 122 7.00 2.51 14.66
N THR A 123 6.81 3.66 15.28
CA THR A 123 6.43 3.79 16.70
C THR A 123 4.99 4.29 16.90
N ASN A 124 4.15 4.19 15.87
CA ASN A 124 2.75 4.60 15.91
C ASN A 124 1.83 3.38 16.14
N PRO A 125 1.45 3.10 17.40
CA PRO A 125 0.64 1.92 17.70
C PRO A 125 -0.73 1.95 17.02
N ILE A 126 -1.30 3.13 16.75
CA ILE A 126 -2.61 3.27 16.11
C ILE A 126 -2.58 2.69 14.69
N ILE A 127 -1.55 2.97 13.92
CA ILE A 127 -1.38 2.43 12.58
C ILE A 127 -1.03 0.94 12.62
N ILE A 128 -0.09 0.55 13.49
CA ILE A 128 0.34 -0.84 13.64
C ILE A 128 -0.85 -1.74 14.02
N ASP A 129 -1.62 -1.36 15.04
CA ASP A 129 -2.80 -2.11 15.48
C ASP A 129 -3.84 -2.20 14.38
N SER A 130 -4.05 -1.10 13.63
CA SER A 130 -4.99 -1.08 12.50
C SER A 130 -4.61 -2.08 11.41
N VAL A 131 -3.32 -2.24 11.13
CA VAL A 131 -2.83 -3.23 10.16
C VAL A 131 -2.99 -4.65 10.71
N ILE A 132 -2.62 -4.88 11.97
CA ILE A 132 -2.78 -6.18 12.66
C ILE A 132 -4.24 -6.62 12.64
N ASP A 133 -5.17 -5.71 12.92
CA ASP A 133 -6.62 -5.97 12.94
C ASP A 133 -7.18 -6.42 11.59
N THR A 134 -6.48 -6.12 10.48
CA THR A 134 -6.89 -6.62 9.16
C THR A 134 -6.68 -8.12 9.00
N GLY A 135 -5.84 -8.74 9.81
CA GLY A 135 -5.40 -10.13 9.66
C GLY A 135 -4.57 -10.41 8.39
N LYS A 136 -4.17 -9.37 7.66
CA LYS A 136 -3.36 -9.47 6.46
C LYS A 136 -1.87 -9.46 6.81
N PRO A 137 -1.02 -10.09 5.99
CA PRO A 137 0.43 -9.93 6.12
C PRO A 137 0.83 -8.47 5.90
N PHE A 138 1.93 -8.05 6.51
CA PHE A 138 2.46 -6.71 6.31
C PHE A 138 3.99 -6.67 6.40
N PHE A 139 4.55 -5.63 5.82
CA PHE A 139 5.95 -5.25 5.94
C PHE A 139 6.04 -4.03 6.86
N LEU A 140 7.03 -4.03 7.74
CA LEU A 140 7.36 -2.89 8.59
C LEU A 140 8.62 -2.23 8.04
N ALA A 141 8.50 -0.98 7.58
CA ALA A 141 9.65 -0.19 7.18
C ALA A 141 10.36 0.34 8.43
N THR A 142 11.64 0.01 8.57
CA THR A 142 12.44 0.31 9.77
C THR A 142 13.44 1.45 9.56
N LEU A 143 13.31 2.19 8.47
CA LEU A 143 14.17 3.33 8.15
C LEU A 143 14.09 4.38 9.28
N MET A 144 15.23 4.89 9.69
CA MET A 144 15.41 5.83 10.81
C MET A 144 15.08 5.25 12.21
N GLY A 145 14.69 3.99 12.31
CA GLY A 145 14.48 3.30 13.59
C GLY A 145 15.78 2.75 14.15
N SER A 146 15.91 2.73 15.47
CA SER A 146 16.94 1.97 16.17
C SER A 146 16.54 0.50 16.30
N ILE A 147 17.49 -0.39 16.63
CA ILE A 147 17.18 -1.80 16.85
C ILE A 147 16.26 -2.00 18.06
N GLU A 148 16.34 -1.11 19.04
CA GLU A 148 15.49 -1.13 20.24
C GLU A 148 14.03 -0.74 19.94
N GLU A 149 13.79 -0.01 18.85
CA GLU A 149 12.45 0.39 18.42
C GLU A 149 11.78 -0.62 17.47
N ILE A 150 12.54 -1.56 16.94
CA ILE A 150 12.08 -2.62 16.05
C ILE A 150 11.77 -3.91 16.84
#